data_68c69a3a9f61c13fb17d7030b053cf4a
#
_entry.id   68c69a3a9f61c13fb17d7030b053cf4a
#
_cell.length_a   1.000
_cell.length_b   1.000
_cell.length_c   1.000
_cell.angle_alpha   90.00
_cell.angle_beta   90.00
_cell.angle_gamma   90.00
#
_symmetry.space_group_name_H-M   'P 1'
#
loop_
_entity.id
_entity.type
_entity.pdbx_description
1 polymer ?
#
loop_
_entity_poly.entity_id
_entity_poly.type
_entity_poly.pdbx_seq_one_letter_code
_entity_poly.pdbx_strand_id
1 'polypeptide(L)'
;MPPTRTFGPITTEMLVRYAGASGDLNPMHYDHEYAQAAGYRGVFAQGMQLAALLSTYGAEQLGPRSVRRFGVTFRSQVWVGDIVTGSGEVTEVTTSDTGVRVVLRLALTTQEGTLAVAGEAELEVPTSLWESAETQPQTLTAQGVQ
;
A
#
# COMPACT_ATOMS: atom_id res chain seq x y z
N MET A 1 7.62 14.61 -5.00
CA MET A 1 7.18 13.42 -4.24
C MET A 1 5.81 13.00 -4.77
N PRO A 2 5.54 11.70 -4.94
CA PRO A 2 4.22 11.24 -5.33
C PRO A 2 3.15 11.74 -4.33
N PRO A 3 1.91 12.04 -4.77
CA PRO A 3 0.84 12.45 -3.88
C PRO A 3 0.50 11.30 -2.91
N THR A 4 0.15 11.63 -1.68
CA THR A 4 -0.29 10.63 -0.70
C THR A 4 -1.70 10.13 -1.02
N ARG A 5 -2.02 8.91 -0.58
CA ARG A 5 -3.36 8.33 -0.68
C ARG A 5 -3.85 7.84 0.68
N THR A 6 -5.05 8.26 1.04
CA THR A 6 -5.71 7.85 2.28
C THR A 6 -6.70 6.71 2.00
N PHE A 7 -6.73 5.73 2.89
CA PHE A 7 -7.63 4.59 2.89
C PHE A 7 -8.34 4.49 4.24
N GLY A 8 -9.59 4.08 4.23
CA GLY A 8 -10.35 3.86 5.44
C GLY A 8 -11.51 4.84 5.63
N PRO A 9 -12.13 4.84 6.81
CA PRO A 9 -11.73 4.07 7.98
C PRO A 9 -11.75 2.57 7.73
N ILE A 10 -10.81 1.83 8.33
CA ILE A 10 -10.77 0.38 8.29
C ILE A 10 -12.00 -0.16 9.03
N THR A 11 -12.79 -0.99 8.38
CA THR A 11 -14.03 -1.53 8.95
C THR A 11 -13.96 -3.04 9.13
N THR A 12 -14.75 -3.57 10.05
CA THR A 12 -14.91 -5.03 10.21
C THR A 12 -15.37 -5.69 8.91
N GLU A 13 -16.24 -5.03 8.14
CA GLU A 13 -16.66 -5.53 6.82
C GLU A 13 -15.47 -5.70 5.86
N MET A 14 -14.54 -4.76 5.82
CA MET A 14 -13.32 -4.87 5.00
C MET A 14 -12.49 -6.06 5.43
N LEU A 15 -12.33 -6.30 6.74
CA LEU A 15 -11.56 -7.42 7.26
C LEU A 15 -12.23 -8.76 6.90
N VAL A 16 -13.54 -8.88 7.04
CA VAL A 16 -14.29 -10.09 6.68
C VAL A 16 -14.23 -10.37 5.17
N ARG A 17 -14.40 -9.34 4.35
CA ARG A 17 -14.26 -9.47 2.89
C ARG A 17 -12.87 -9.96 2.50
N TYR A 18 -11.83 -9.39 3.12
CA TYR A 18 -10.46 -9.81 2.86
C TYR A 18 -10.19 -11.23 3.34
N ALA A 19 -10.68 -11.62 4.52
CA ALA A 19 -10.61 -12.99 5.02
C ALA A 19 -11.21 -13.99 4.02
N GLY A 20 -12.39 -13.69 3.48
CA GLY A 20 -13.05 -14.53 2.47
C GLY A 20 -12.28 -14.62 1.16
N ALA A 21 -11.68 -13.53 0.71
CA ALA A 21 -10.92 -13.48 -0.56
C ALA A 21 -9.54 -14.14 -0.45
N SER A 22 -8.85 -13.96 0.68
CA SER A 22 -7.48 -14.44 0.90
C SER A 22 -7.41 -15.86 1.48
N GLY A 23 -8.49 -16.34 2.13
CA GLY A 23 -8.48 -17.55 2.93
C GLY A 23 -7.84 -17.37 4.31
N ASP A 24 -7.47 -16.17 4.71
CA ASP A 24 -6.98 -15.86 6.06
C ASP A 24 -8.17 -15.73 7.02
N LEU A 25 -8.57 -16.86 7.54
CA LEU A 25 -9.70 -17.02 8.47
C LEU A 25 -9.26 -17.00 9.94
N ASN A 26 -8.12 -16.37 10.24
CA ASN A 26 -7.67 -16.23 11.63
C ASN A 26 -8.67 -15.38 12.43
N PRO A 27 -9.25 -15.94 13.53
CA PRO A 27 -10.28 -15.24 14.32
C PRO A 27 -9.85 -13.89 14.87
N MET A 28 -8.57 -13.62 15.02
CA MET A 28 -8.06 -12.30 15.46
C MET A 28 -8.52 -11.12 14.59
N HIS A 29 -8.95 -11.41 13.35
CA HIS A 29 -9.36 -10.37 12.39
C HIS A 29 -10.87 -10.12 12.36
N TYR A 30 -11.70 -10.95 13.03
CA TYR A 30 -13.16 -10.77 13.00
C TYR A 30 -13.87 -11.16 14.32
N ASP A 31 -13.20 -11.83 15.25
CA ASP A 31 -13.74 -12.20 16.56
C ASP A 31 -13.08 -11.34 17.65
N HIS A 32 -13.88 -10.42 18.20
CA HIS A 32 -13.39 -9.46 19.20
C HIS A 32 -13.01 -10.15 20.53
N GLU A 33 -13.80 -11.12 20.97
CA GLU A 33 -13.54 -11.84 22.22
C GLU A 33 -12.26 -12.70 22.10
N TYR A 34 -12.09 -13.34 20.95
CA TYR A 34 -10.88 -14.10 20.65
C TYR A 34 -9.64 -13.19 20.63
N ALA A 35 -9.73 -12.05 19.95
CA ALA A 35 -8.62 -11.09 19.88
C ALA A 35 -8.24 -10.57 21.28
N GLN A 36 -9.23 -10.25 22.12
CA GLN A 36 -9.00 -9.79 23.49
C GLN A 36 -8.39 -10.91 24.38
N ALA A 37 -8.87 -12.15 24.24
CA ALA A 37 -8.30 -13.29 24.96
C ALA A 37 -6.84 -13.55 24.55
N ALA A 38 -6.46 -13.21 23.31
CA ALA A 38 -5.08 -13.28 22.80
C ALA A 38 -4.22 -12.06 23.22
N GLY A 39 -4.76 -11.13 24.00
CA GLY A 39 -4.02 -9.96 24.54
C GLY A 39 -4.06 -8.71 23.65
N TYR A 40 -4.87 -8.70 22.60
CA TYR A 40 -5.06 -7.52 21.75
C TYR A 40 -6.24 -6.67 22.24
N ARG A 41 -6.24 -5.37 21.92
CA ARG A 41 -7.34 -4.46 22.31
C ARG A 41 -8.64 -4.72 21.55
N GLY A 42 -8.58 -5.50 20.46
CA GLY A 42 -9.70 -5.84 19.60
C GLY A 42 -9.22 -6.41 18.28
N VAL A 43 -10.12 -6.53 17.31
CA VAL A 43 -9.80 -7.00 15.96
C VAL A 43 -8.98 -5.96 15.19
N PHE A 44 -8.07 -6.44 14.36
CA PHE A 44 -7.17 -5.60 13.55
C PHE A 44 -7.02 -6.15 12.13
N ALA A 45 -6.54 -5.32 11.23
CA ALA A 45 -6.40 -5.65 9.82
C ALA A 45 -5.37 -6.77 9.59
N GLN A 46 -5.64 -7.62 8.61
CA GLN A 46 -4.69 -8.61 8.12
C GLN A 46 -3.45 -7.88 7.55
N GLY A 47 -2.26 -8.36 7.88
CA GLY A 47 -1.02 -7.77 7.38
C GLY A 47 -0.98 -7.68 5.86
N MET A 48 -1.37 -8.75 5.18
CA MET A 48 -1.39 -8.77 3.72
C MET A 48 -2.47 -7.86 3.09
N GLN A 49 -3.56 -7.54 3.81
CA GLN A 49 -4.51 -6.52 3.40
C GLN A 49 -3.84 -5.13 3.36
N LEU A 50 -3.07 -4.81 4.40
CA LEU A 50 -2.31 -3.56 4.48
C LEU A 50 -1.23 -3.49 3.39
N ALA A 51 -0.55 -4.61 3.15
CA ALA A 51 0.41 -4.72 2.03
C ALA A 51 -0.27 -4.48 0.68
N ALA A 52 -1.49 -5.00 0.47
CA ALA A 52 -2.26 -4.77 -0.75
C ALA A 52 -2.65 -3.30 -0.92
N LEU A 53 -3.06 -2.60 0.15
CA LEU A 53 -3.33 -1.16 0.10
C LEU A 53 -2.08 -0.38 -0.32
N LEU A 54 -0.92 -0.71 0.26
CA LEU A 54 0.34 -0.06 -0.05
C LEU A 54 0.83 -0.39 -1.48
N SER A 55 0.63 -1.63 -1.94
CA SER A 55 0.91 -2.04 -3.31
C SER A 55 0.03 -1.31 -4.32
N THR A 56 -1.26 -1.14 -4.01
CA THR A 56 -2.19 -0.37 -4.84
C THR A 56 -1.72 1.07 -4.97
N TYR A 57 -1.35 1.71 -3.87
CA TYR A 57 -0.76 3.05 -3.88
C TYR A 57 0.49 3.11 -4.78
N GLY A 58 1.43 2.19 -4.59
CA GLY A 58 2.67 2.14 -5.40
C GLY A 58 2.41 1.93 -6.89
N ALA A 59 1.48 1.05 -7.23
CA ALA A 59 1.11 0.76 -8.62
C ALA A 59 0.41 1.93 -9.33
N GLU A 60 -0.35 2.75 -8.60
CA GLU A 60 -1.01 3.93 -9.14
C GLU A 60 -0.04 5.03 -9.56
N GLN A 61 1.18 5.05 -9.02
CA GLN A 61 2.17 6.06 -9.34
C GLN A 61 2.73 5.90 -10.77
N LEU A 62 3.01 4.67 -11.20
CA LEU A 62 3.67 4.40 -12.49
C LEU A 62 3.00 3.26 -13.28
N GLY A 63 1.84 2.78 -12.82
CA GLY A 63 1.08 1.71 -13.46
C GLY A 63 1.45 0.31 -12.94
N PRO A 64 0.47 -0.60 -12.86
CA PRO A 64 0.65 -1.92 -12.24
C PRO A 64 1.57 -2.84 -13.05
N ARG A 65 1.69 -2.64 -14.35
CA ARG A 65 2.56 -3.43 -15.23
C ARG A 65 4.04 -3.11 -15.07
N SER A 66 4.35 -1.97 -14.45
CA SER A 66 5.72 -1.53 -14.22
C SER A 66 6.37 -2.20 -13.01
N VAL A 67 5.58 -2.74 -12.08
CA VAL A 67 6.10 -3.35 -10.84
C VAL A 67 6.86 -4.63 -11.16
N ARG A 68 8.14 -4.69 -10.78
CA ARG A 68 9.03 -5.85 -10.89
C ARG A 68 9.23 -6.55 -9.56
N ARG A 69 9.30 -5.77 -8.49
CA ARG A 69 9.49 -6.26 -7.13
C ARG A 69 8.67 -5.40 -6.18
N PHE A 70 8.09 -6.04 -5.19
CA PHE A 70 7.43 -5.39 -4.07
C PHE A 70 7.72 -6.17 -2.79
N GLY A 71 8.18 -5.48 -1.78
CA GLY A 71 8.48 -6.07 -0.47
C GLY A 71 7.97 -5.19 0.65
N VAL A 72 7.56 -5.81 1.74
CA VAL A 72 7.05 -5.10 2.92
C VAL A 72 7.60 -5.67 4.22
N THR A 73 7.62 -4.83 5.24
CA THR A 73 7.86 -5.18 6.64
C THR A 73 6.71 -4.62 7.47
N PHE A 74 6.01 -5.48 8.18
CA PHE A 74 4.96 -5.09 9.12
C PHE A 74 5.58 -4.54 10.41
N ARG A 75 5.10 -3.40 10.89
CA ARG A 75 5.64 -2.68 12.04
C ARG A 75 4.67 -2.58 13.21
N SER A 76 3.39 -2.32 12.92
CA SER A 76 2.35 -2.22 13.94
C SER A 76 0.99 -2.64 13.39
N GLN A 77 0.08 -3.00 14.31
CA GLN A 77 -1.31 -3.30 13.96
C GLN A 77 -2.05 -2.04 13.50
N VAL A 78 -3.01 -2.24 12.63
CA VAL A 78 -4.01 -1.24 12.24
C VAL A 78 -5.37 -1.75 12.69
N TRP A 79 -6.06 -0.93 13.46
CA TRP A 79 -7.30 -1.31 14.14
C TRP A 79 -8.53 -0.91 13.34
N VAL A 80 -9.65 -1.55 13.63
CA VAL A 80 -10.95 -1.07 13.14
C VAL A 80 -11.17 0.37 13.60
N GLY A 81 -11.53 1.23 12.65
CA GLY A 81 -11.69 2.67 12.85
C GLY A 81 -10.49 3.51 12.43
N ASP A 82 -9.31 2.91 12.29
CA ASP A 82 -8.11 3.63 11.83
C ASP A 82 -8.25 4.09 10.37
N ILE A 83 -7.67 5.25 10.10
CA ILE A 83 -7.44 5.76 8.76
C ILE A 83 -5.95 5.62 8.45
N VAL A 84 -5.61 5.05 7.31
CA VAL A 84 -4.22 4.87 6.92
C VAL A 84 -3.87 5.65 5.66
N THR A 85 -2.66 6.19 5.63
CA THR A 85 -2.16 6.99 4.51
C THR A 85 -0.94 6.32 3.90
N GLY A 86 -1.04 6.00 2.61
CA GLY A 86 0.07 5.57 1.78
C GLY A 86 0.88 6.77 1.31
N SER A 87 2.20 6.67 1.45
CA SER A 87 3.17 7.65 0.97
C SER A 87 4.35 6.96 0.30
N GLY A 88 5.06 7.67 -0.56
CA GLY A 88 6.22 7.13 -1.26
C GLY A 88 7.25 8.19 -1.57
N GLU A 89 8.49 7.74 -1.68
CA GLU A 89 9.65 8.54 -2.05
C GLU A 89 10.46 7.77 -3.09
N VAL A 90 10.84 8.45 -4.18
CA VAL A 90 11.80 7.90 -5.14
C VAL A 90 13.18 7.94 -4.52
N THR A 91 13.81 6.79 -4.34
CA THR A 91 15.14 6.67 -3.75
C THR A 91 16.24 6.43 -4.77
N GLU A 92 15.89 5.84 -5.91
CA GLU A 92 16.85 5.55 -6.98
C GLU A 92 16.15 5.62 -8.34
N VAL A 93 16.86 6.17 -9.33
CA VAL A 93 16.46 6.15 -10.74
C VAL A 93 17.67 5.75 -11.55
N THR A 94 17.53 4.70 -12.36
CA THR A 94 18.61 4.21 -13.25
C THR A 94 18.07 4.04 -14.66
N THR A 95 18.67 4.73 -15.63
CA THR A 95 18.31 4.61 -17.05
C THR A 95 19.10 3.47 -17.69
N SER A 96 18.43 2.68 -18.51
CA SER A 96 19.00 1.62 -19.33
C SER A 96 18.53 1.71 -20.78
N ASP A 97 19.09 0.87 -21.66
CA ASP A 97 18.66 0.80 -23.06
C ASP A 97 17.21 0.30 -23.22
N THR A 98 16.66 -0.36 -22.20
CA THR A 98 15.31 -0.95 -22.21
C THR A 98 14.27 -0.11 -21.49
N GLY A 99 14.68 0.89 -20.71
CA GLY A 99 13.75 1.73 -19.93
C GLY A 99 14.43 2.37 -18.72
N VAL A 100 13.58 2.86 -17.82
CA VAL A 100 13.99 3.48 -16.57
C VAL A 100 13.57 2.61 -15.40
N ARG A 101 14.54 2.18 -14.61
CA ARG A 101 14.31 1.52 -13.32
C ARG A 101 14.17 2.56 -12.22
N VAL A 102 13.10 2.45 -11.46
CA VAL A 102 12.78 3.35 -10.34
C VAL A 102 12.62 2.54 -9.07
N VAL A 103 13.27 2.95 -8.00
CA VAL A 103 13.07 2.38 -6.67
C VAL A 103 12.28 3.37 -5.82
N LEU A 104 11.18 2.90 -5.25
CA LEU A 104 10.32 3.64 -4.33
C LEU A 104 10.47 3.07 -2.92
N ARG A 105 10.73 3.94 -1.95
CA ARG A 105 10.47 3.65 -0.55
C ARG A 105 9.01 4.00 -0.27
N LEU A 106 8.29 3.08 0.36
CA LEU A 106 6.86 3.19 0.61
C LEU A 106 6.58 3.11 2.12
N ALA A 107 5.56 3.82 2.58
CA ALA A 107 5.10 3.76 3.96
C ALA A 107 3.57 3.80 4.01
N LEU A 108 2.99 3.00 4.90
CA LEU A 108 1.60 3.09 5.30
C LEU A 108 1.57 3.51 6.77
N THR A 109 1.02 4.70 7.05
CA THR A 109 0.96 5.27 8.40
C THR A 109 -0.48 5.48 8.84
N THR A 110 -0.76 5.34 10.15
CA THR A 110 -2.07 5.66 10.71
C THR A 110 -2.26 7.18 10.80
N GLN A 111 -3.49 7.61 11.12
CA GLN A 111 -3.82 9.01 11.36
C GLN A 111 -3.02 9.65 12.52
N GLU A 112 -2.47 8.81 13.41
CA GLU A 112 -1.61 9.24 14.52
C GLU A 112 -0.13 9.31 14.14
N GLY A 113 0.21 9.01 12.87
CA GLY A 113 1.58 8.98 12.38
C GLY A 113 2.35 7.69 12.71
N THR A 114 1.67 6.66 13.26
CA THR A 114 2.31 5.37 13.54
C THR A 114 2.57 4.62 12.24
N LEU A 115 3.83 4.21 12.01
CA LEU A 115 4.21 3.40 10.85
C LEU A 115 3.64 1.98 11.00
N ALA A 116 2.67 1.63 10.17
CA ALA A 116 2.07 0.30 10.13
C ALA A 116 2.83 -0.66 9.21
N VAL A 117 3.17 -0.19 7.99
CA VAL A 117 3.91 -0.99 7.01
C VAL A 117 5.00 -0.13 6.39
N ALA A 118 6.23 -0.63 6.39
CA ALA A 118 7.32 -0.12 5.55
C ALA A 118 7.42 -0.99 4.30
N GLY A 119 7.57 -0.36 3.13
CA GLY A 119 7.66 -1.06 1.85
C GLY A 119 8.75 -0.54 0.95
N GLU A 120 9.10 -1.36 -0.03
CA GLU A 120 9.94 -0.99 -1.15
C GLU A 120 9.33 -1.57 -2.43
N ALA A 121 9.29 -0.78 -3.48
CA ALA A 121 8.89 -1.22 -4.80
C ALA A 121 9.97 -0.89 -5.82
N GLU A 122 10.27 -1.86 -6.67
CA GLU A 122 11.12 -1.68 -7.85
C GLU A 122 10.22 -1.72 -9.08
N LEU A 123 10.30 -0.67 -9.89
CA LEU A 123 9.50 -0.51 -11.09
C LEU A 123 10.43 -0.37 -12.30
N GLU A 124 9.96 -0.85 -13.43
CA GLU A 124 10.60 -0.64 -14.73
C GLU A 124 9.57 -0.02 -15.67
N VAL A 125 9.85 1.19 -16.11
CA VAL A 125 8.96 1.96 -16.99
C VAL A 125 9.63 2.24 -18.32
N PRO A 126 8.88 2.22 -19.44
CA PRO A 126 9.42 2.71 -20.71
C PRO A 126 9.89 4.16 -20.57
N THR A 127 11.00 4.49 -21.23
CA THR A 127 11.59 5.84 -21.20
C THR A 127 10.57 6.92 -21.55
N SER A 128 9.73 6.68 -22.55
CA SER A 128 8.68 7.62 -22.98
C SER A 128 7.63 7.93 -21.90
N LEU A 129 7.30 6.95 -21.05
CA LEU A 129 6.37 7.18 -19.92
C LEU A 129 7.05 7.94 -18.80
N TRP A 130 8.33 7.69 -18.56
CA TRP A 130 9.11 8.40 -17.56
C TRP A 130 9.25 9.89 -17.90
N GLU A 131 9.67 10.21 -19.13
CA GLU A 131 9.79 11.58 -19.62
C GLU A 131 8.47 12.35 -19.57
N SER A 132 7.35 11.67 -19.86
CA SER A 132 6.02 12.27 -19.75
C SER A 132 5.65 12.59 -18.28
N ALA A 133 6.05 11.76 -17.32
CA ALA A 133 5.80 11.98 -15.90
C ALA A 133 6.66 13.13 -15.32
N GLU A 134 7.90 13.30 -15.78
CA GLU A 134 8.76 14.42 -15.38
C GLU A 134 8.26 15.78 -15.90
N THR A 135 7.66 15.78 -17.09
CA THR A 135 7.14 17.00 -17.73
C THR A 135 5.81 17.47 -17.15
N GLN A 136 5.06 16.60 -16.44
CA GLN A 136 3.77 16.90 -15.79
C GLN A 136 3.79 16.52 -14.31
N PRO A 137 4.37 17.32 -13.42
CA PRO A 137 4.51 16.98 -11.99
C PRO A 137 3.19 16.90 -11.20
N GLN A 138 2.02 17.06 -11.82
CA GLN A 138 0.72 17.09 -11.13
C GLN A 138 -0.38 16.20 -11.73
N THR A 139 -0.10 15.33 -12.69
CA THR A 139 -1.16 14.56 -13.35
C THR A 139 -0.87 13.06 -13.40
N LEU A 140 -0.53 12.45 -12.27
CA LEU A 140 -0.70 11.02 -12.05
C LEU A 140 -2.03 10.78 -11.30
N THR A 141 -3.08 11.45 -11.72
CA THR A 141 -4.44 11.18 -11.28
C THR A 141 -5.12 10.26 -12.29
N ALA A 142 -5.65 9.18 -11.78
CA ALA A 142 -6.43 8.19 -12.46
C ALA A 142 -7.34 8.79 -13.57
N GLN A 143 -7.06 8.51 -14.83
CA GLN A 143 -8.06 8.54 -15.88
C GLN A 143 -8.38 7.10 -16.28
N GLY A 144 -9.62 6.70 -16.00
CA GLY A 144 -10.36 5.72 -16.78
C GLY A 144 -10.39 4.30 -16.25
N VAL A 145 -11.33 4.03 -15.35
CA VAL A 145 -12.10 2.79 -15.42
C VAL A 145 -13.56 3.22 -15.48
N GLN A 146 -14.12 3.20 -16.68
CA GLN A 146 -15.55 2.99 -16.90
C GLN A 146 -15.80 1.50 -17.04
#